data_62dd075b3a6537ac53a4c678cd1cc715
#
_entry.id   62dd075b3a6537ac53a4c678cd1cc715
#
_cell.length_a   1.000
_cell.length_b   1.000
_cell.length_c   1.000
_cell.angle_alpha   90.00
_cell.angle_beta   90.00
_cell.angle_gamma   90.00
#
_symmetry.space_group_name_H-M   'P 1'
#
loop_
_entity.id
_entity.type
_entity.pdbx_description
1 polymer ?
#
loop_
_entity_poly.entity_id
_entity_poly.type
_entity_poly.pdbx_seq_one_letter_code
_entity_poly.pdbx_strand_id
1 'polypeptide(L)'
;MWYYDSTIIKTPKAITIDGITHPPAIFTDSSRLSGLGIKPYSEVLPDIRYYTYGSYSVDTSGSTVVGTTAGVAKDLATLRAGMLERTNAHVAGLLEKIDWYWARAAKGGTAVPSNIASYATAVYSEHETKKTEIAGLNTLAKIIEYEARAYTETQKERTLNDDGSFKEYHASNTYTIARKVDMCTYFSVNPNEVDAGLVSLTAD
;
A
#
# COMPACT_ATOMS: atom_id res chain seq x y z
N MET A 1 -16.26 19.39 9.13
CA MET A 1 -16.67 19.39 10.56
C MET A 1 -16.47 20.79 11.12
N TRP A 2 -17.06 21.10 12.27
CA TRP A 2 -17.02 22.44 12.88
C TRP A 2 -16.66 22.32 14.36
N TYR A 3 -16.23 23.43 14.94
CA TYR A 3 -15.87 23.54 16.35
C TYR A 3 -16.52 24.77 16.98
N TYR A 4 -17.17 24.60 18.10
CA TYR A 4 -17.76 25.66 18.89
C TYR A 4 -17.76 25.30 20.37
N ASP A 5 -17.37 26.22 21.21
CA ASP A 5 -17.36 26.07 22.66
C ASP A 5 -16.83 24.71 23.16
N SER A 6 -15.59 24.41 22.80
CA SER A 6 -14.90 23.16 23.16
C SER A 6 -15.55 21.87 22.62
N THR A 7 -16.50 22.00 21.68
CA THR A 7 -17.25 20.87 21.14
C THR A 7 -17.03 20.71 19.63
N ILE A 8 -16.73 19.49 19.20
CA ILE A 8 -16.63 19.14 17.77
C ILE A 8 -18.01 18.77 17.25
N ILE A 9 -18.47 19.49 16.22
CA ILE A 9 -19.73 19.25 15.53
C ILE A 9 -19.44 18.48 14.25
N LYS A 10 -19.68 17.17 14.27
CA LYS A 10 -19.38 16.27 13.12
C LYS A 10 -20.41 16.42 12.00
N THR A 11 -21.67 16.60 12.36
CA THR A 11 -22.79 16.73 11.41
C THR A 11 -23.62 17.97 11.74
N PRO A 12 -24.12 18.68 10.70
CA PRO A 12 -25.05 19.82 10.92
C PRO A 12 -26.25 19.42 11.79
N LYS A 13 -26.47 20.15 12.88
CA LYS A 13 -27.60 19.99 13.79
C LYS A 13 -28.00 21.36 14.31
N ALA A 14 -29.23 21.48 14.85
CA ALA A 14 -29.61 22.69 15.54
C ALA A 14 -28.66 22.97 16.71
N ILE A 15 -28.23 24.22 16.86
CA ILE A 15 -27.32 24.67 17.92
C ILE A 15 -27.89 25.92 18.58
N THR A 16 -27.80 25.99 19.92
CA THR A 16 -28.20 27.17 20.68
C THR A 16 -26.98 27.95 21.10
N ILE A 17 -26.92 29.22 20.72
CA ILE A 17 -25.85 30.16 21.03
C ILE A 17 -26.49 31.40 21.63
N ASP A 18 -26.06 31.82 22.81
CA ASP A 18 -26.58 32.97 23.53
C ASP A 18 -28.14 32.97 23.70
N GLY A 19 -28.71 31.78 23.94
CA GLY A 19 -30.12 31.58 24.08
C GLY A 19 -30.93 31.53 22.79
N ILE A 20 -30.29 31.72 21.62
CA ILE A 20 -30.92 31.67 20.30
C ILE A 20 -30.62 30.32 19.62
N THR A 21 -31.70 29.62 19.23
CA THR A 21 -31.53 28.35 18.49
C THR A 21 -31.41 28.60 17.00
N HIS A 22 -30.31 28.18 16.44
CA HIS A 22 -30.00 28.24 15.01
C HIS A 22 -30.29 26.90 14.34
N PRO A 23 -30.95 26.88 13.18
CA PRO A 23 -31.24 25.64 12.46
C PRO A 23 -29.97 25.04 11.82
N PRO A 24 -29.95 23.75 11.42
CA PRO A 24 -28.82 23.12 10.78
C PRO A 24 -28.32 23.81 9.50
N ALA A 25 -29.21 24.55 8.83
CA ALA A 25 -28.88 25.30 7.60
C ALA A 25 -27.79 26.37 7.79
N ILE A 26 -27.51 26.83 9.02
CA ILE A 26 -26.44 27.82 9.25
C ILE A 26 -25.06 27.26 8.85
N PHE A 27 -24.85 25.94 8.89
CA PHE A 27 -23.58 25.30 8.56
C PHE A 27 -23.20 25.38 7.07
N THR A 28 -24.11 25.91 6.23
CA THR A 28 -23.83 26.21 4.81
C THR A 28 -23.45 27.69 4.59
N ASP A 29 -23.57 28.56 5.61
CA ASP A 29 -23.25 29.99 5.51
C ASP A 29 -22.00 30.34 6.33
N SER A 30 -20.86 30.40 5.63
CA SER A 30 -19.58 30.68 6.26
C SER A 30 -19.50 32.04 6.98
N SER A 31 -20.21 33.05 6.48
CA SER A 31 -20.24 34.38 7.07
C SER A 31 -20.96 34.36 8.41
N ARG A 32 -22.09 33.67 8.47
CA ARG A 32 -22.85 33.48 9.72
C ARG A 32 -22.09 32.66 10.74
N LEU A 33 -21.44 31.57 10.30
CA LEU A 33 -20.62 30.74 11.18
C LEU A 33 -19.52 31.58 11.86
N SER A 34 -18.81 32.40 11.07
CA SER A 34 -17.77 33.28 11.60
C SER A 34 -18.32 34.27 12.62
N GLY A 35 -19.46 34.89 12.33
CA GLY A 35 -20.15 35.82 13.26
C GLY A 35 -20.61 35.17 14.57
N LEU A 36 -20.87 33.87 14.57
CA LEU A 36 -21.28 33.10 15.75
C LEU A 36 -20.09 32.43 16.47
N GLY A 37 -18.86 32.68 16.03
CA GLY A 37 -17.66 32.04 16.60
C GLY A 37 -17.53 30.56 16.29
N ILE A 38 -18.28 30.03 15.33
CA ILE A 38 -18.18 28.65 14.88
C ILE A 38 -17.04 28.59 13.84
N LYS A 39 -15.99 27.81 14.12
CA LYS A 39 -14.83 27.67 13.24
C LYS A 39 -14.88 26.35 12.46
N PRO A 40 -14.34 26.27 11.25
CA PRO A 40 -14.04 25.00 10.60
C PRO A 40 -13.15 24.15 11.50
N TYR A 41 -13.34 22.83 11.45
CA TYR A 41 -12.53 21.86 12.19
C TYR A 41 -11.93 20.84 11.24
N SER A 42 -10.63 20.59 11.41
CA SER A 42 -9.89 19.51 10.75
C SER A 42 -9.21 18.62 11.78
N GLU A 43 -8.98 17.38 11.42
CA GLU A 43 -8.32 16.40 12.28
C GLU A 43 -7.06 15.87 11.61
N VAL A 44 -5.97 15.82 12.36
CA VAL A 44 -4.69 15.24 11.94
C VAL A 44 -4.45 13.99 12.77
N LEU A 45 -4.42 12.86 12.06
CA LEU A 45 -4.19 11.56 12.66
C LEU A 45 -2.84 10.99 12.20
N PRO A 46 -2.10 10.29 13.06
CA PRO A 46 -0.90 9.59 12.64
C PRO A 46 -1.25 8.38 11.77
N ASP A 47 -0.33 7.98 10.91
CA ASP A 47 -0.49 6.77 10.11
C ASP A 47 -0.45 5.52 11.03
N ILE A 48 -1.59 4.87 11.17
CA ILE A 48 -1.76 3.70 12.07
C ILE A 48 -0.90 2.49 11.68
N ARG A 49 -0.32 2.48 10.49
CA ARG A 49 0.64 1.42 10.10
C ARG A 49 1.88 1.48 10.98
N TYR A 50 2.35 2.69 11.31
CA TYR A 50 3.62 2.94 11.99
C TYR A 50 3.47 3.46 13.42
N TYR A 51 2.29 4.02 13.76
CA TYR A 51 2.04 4.65 15.05
C TYR A 51 0.81 4.07 15.73
N THR A 52 0.81 4.11 17.04
CA THR A 52 -0.39 4.01 17.86
C THR A 52 -0.84 5.42 18.25
N TYR A 53 -2.12 5.57 18.59
CA TYR A 53 -2.65 6.85 19.03
C TYR A 53 -2.09 7.21 20.42
N GLY A 54 -1.55 8.41 20.53
CA GLY A 54 -1.06 9.02 21.76
C GLY A 54 -2.01 10.10 22.28
N SER A 55 -1.44 11.18 22.81
CA SER A 55 -2.20 12.30 23.33
C SER A 55 -2.94 13.06 22.22
N TYR A 56 -4.12 13.56 22.55
CA TYR A 56 -4.90 14.43 21.67
C TYR A 56 -4.76 15.89 22.15
N SER A 57 -4.61 16.80 21.21
CA SER A 57 -4.57 18.26 21.45
C SER A 57 -5.40 19.01 20.43
N VAL A 58 -5.89 20.18 20.80
CA VAL A 58 -6.68 21.05 19.93
C VAL A 58 -6.02 22.42 19.86
N ASP A 59 -5.70 22.86 18.67
CA ASP A 59 -5.22 24.22 18.39
C ASP A 59 -6.39 25.06 17.87
N THR A 60 -6.78 26.09 18.64
CA THR A 60 -7.86 27.03 18.34
C THR A 60 -7.35 28.39 17.84
N SER A 61 -6.04 28.57 17.74
CA SER A 61 -5.40 29.89 17.43
C SER A 61 -5.69 30.37 16.01
N GLY A 62 -5.86 29.45 15.06
CA GLY A 62 -6.08 29.77 13.66
C GLY A 62 -7.55 30.02 13.30
N SER A 63 -7.79 30.35 12.03
CA SER A 63 -9.14 30.45 11.43
C SER A 63 -9.81 29.10 11.32
N THR A 64 -9.05 28.02 11.26
CA THR A 64 -9.49 26.62 11.35
C THR A 64 -8.96 26.03 12.65
N VAL A 65 -9.81 25.37 13.39
CA VAL A 65 -9.40 24.61 14.58
C VAL A 65 -8.83 23.26 14.13
N VAL A 66 -7.66 22.90 14.65
CA VAL A 66 -6.98 21.65 14.28
C VAL A 66 -6.89 20.75 15.49
N GLY A 67 -7.57 19.61 15.44
CA GLY A 67 -7.39 18.52 16.39
C GLY A 67 -6.22 17.64 15.92
N THR A 68 -5.21 17.46 16.77
CA THR A 68 -4.05 16.63 16.45
C THR A 68 -3.95 15.49 17.44
N THR A 69 -3.97 14.26 16.93
CA THR A 69 -3.59 13.07 17.70
C THR A 69 -2.13 12.79 17.48
N ALA A 70 -1.34 12.87 18.55
CA ALA A 70 0.08 12.53 18.49
C ALA A 70 0.26 11.03 18.17
N GLY A 71 1.27 10.69 17.37
CA GLY A 71 1.65 9.33 17.10
C GLY A 71 2.70 8.84 18.11
N VAL A 72 2.46 7.69 18.71
CA VAL A 72 3.49 6.94 19.45
C VAL A 72 4.04 5.87 18.51
N ALA A 73 5.32 5.95 18.16
CA ALA A 73 5.95 5.01 17.24
C ALA A 73 5.81 3.57 17.74
N LYS A 74 5.43 2.66 16.83
CA LYS A 74 5.43 1.23 17.12
C LYS A 74 6.86 0.72 17.24
N ASP A 75 7.02 -0.37 17.97
CA ASP A 75 8.31 -1.03 18.10
C ASP A 75 8.86 -1.49 16.75
N LEU A 76 10.13 -1.18 16.47
CA LEU A 76 10.79 -1.49 15.20
C LEU A 76 10.90 -3.00 14.94
N ALA A 77 11.09 -3.81 15.98
CA ALA A 77 11.17 -5.25 15.82
C ALA A 77 9.82 -5.82 15.39
N THR A 78 8.72 -5.32 15.97
CA THR A 78 7.35 -5.68 15.60
C THR A 78 7.05 -5.29 14.16
N LEU A 79 7.43 -4.08 13.72
CA LEU A 79 7.23 -3.64 12.34
C LEU A 79 8.00 -4.51 11.35
N ARG A 80 9.29 -4.78 11.62
CA ARG A 80 10.12 -5.66 10.78
C ARG A 80 9.59 -7.09 10.74
N ALA A 81 9.10 -7.62 11.85
CA ALA A 81 8.49 -8.95 11.90
C ALA A 81 7.27 -9.04 10.97
N GLY A 82 6.38 -8.04 11.01
CA GLY A 82 5.23 -7.96 10.10
C GLY A 82 5.63 -7.83 8.63
N MET A 83 6.70 -7.10 8.32
CA MET A 83 7.24 -7.01 6.95
C MET A 83 7.77 -8.38 6.48
N LEU A 84 8.54 -9.08 7.33
CA LEU A 84 9.06 -10.41 7.02
C LEU A 84 7.93 -11.43 6.83
N GLU A 85 6.88 -11.37 7.64
CA GLU A 85 5.71 -12.23 7.50
C GLU A 85 5.04 -12.04 6.13
N ARG A 86 4.81 -10.80 5.71
CA ARG A 86 4.25 -10.50 4.37
C ARG A 86 5.16 -11.02 3.25
N THR A 87 6.48 -10.82 3.37
CA THR A 87 7.47 -11.31 2.40
C THR A 87 7.44 -12.83 2.32
N ASN A 88 7.44 -13.52 3.46
CA ASN A 88 7.41 -14.98 3.52
C ASN A 88 6.11 -15.55 2.91
N ALA A 89 4.97 -14.95 3.25
CA ALA A 89 3.68 -15.35 2.69
C ALA A 89 3.63 -15.18 1.17
N HIS A 90 4.19 -14.09 0.65
CA HIS A 90 4.28 -13.86 -0.79
C HIS A 90 5.17 -14.90 -1.49
N VAL A 91 6.35 -15.17 -0.95
CA VAL A 91 7.28 -16.20 -1.47
C VAL A 91 6.62 -17.57 -1.48
N ALA A 92 5.94 -17.94 -0.39
CA ALA A 92 5.20 -19.20 -0.34
C ALA A 92 4.17 -19.29 -1.48
N GLY A 93 3.39 -18.20 -1.73
CA GLY A 93 2.43 -18.18 -2.84
C GLY A 93 3.07 -18.23 -4.24
N LEU A 94 4.28 -17.69 -4.42
CA LEU A 94 5.02 -17.79 -5.69
C LEU A 94 5.50 -19.23 -5.94
N LEU A 95 5.98 -19.93 -4.91
CA LEU A 95 6.54 -21.26 -5.01
C LEU A 95 5.48 -22.37 -5.03
N GLU A 96 4.33 -22.17 -4.36
CA GLU A 96 3.23 -23.15 -4.29
C GLU A 96 2.80 -23.65 -5.68
N LYS A 97 2.77 -22.74 -6.66
CA LYS A 97 2.37 -23.07 -8.04
C LYS A 97 3.30 -24.06 -8.73
N ILE A 98 4.56 -24.14 -8.28
CA ILE A 98 5.59 -24.96 -8.90
C ILE A 98 6.04 -26.15 -8.04
N ASP A 99 5.62 -26.26 -6.80
CA ASP A 99 6.03 -27.32 -5.86
C ASP A 99 5.73 -28.73 -6.36
N TRP A 100 4.70 -28.88 -7.14
CA TRP A 100 4.30 -30.18 -7.71
C TRP A 100 5.38 -30.77 -8.63
N TYR A 101 6.24 -29.94 -9.26
CA TYR A 101 7.34 -30.45 -10.10
C TYR A 101 8.35 -31.24 -9.27
N TRP A 102 8.72 -30.74 -8.09
CA TRP A 102 9.61 -31.46 -7.16
C TRP A 102 8.94 -32.68 -6.58
N ALA A 103 7.69 -32.59 -6.20
CA ALA A 103 6.92 -33.74 -5.69
C ALA A 103 6.82 -34.86 -6.74
N ARG A 104 6.62 -34.52 -8.02
CA ARG A 104 6.62 -35.47 -9.13
C ARG A 104 7.99 -36.12 -9.33
N ALA A 105 9.05 -35.30 -9.38
CA ALA A 105 10.41 -35.81 -9.57
C ALA A 105 10.85 -36.75 -8.43
N ALA A 106 10.51 -36.39 -7.18
CA ALA A 106 10.80 -37.22 -6.00
C ALA A 106 10.10 -38.59 -6.01
N LYS A 107 8.95 -38.70 -6.70
CA LYS A 107 8.21 -39.96 -6.88
C LYS A 107 8.67 -40.78 -8.10
N GLY A 108 9.82 -40.48 -8.69
CA GLY A 108 10.37 -41.17 -9.85
C GLY A 108 9.79 -40.71 -11.20
N GLY A 109 9.06 -39.61 -11.23
CA GLY A 109 8.57 -39.01 -12.48
C GLY A 109 9.61 -38.14 -13.19
N THR A 110 9.17 -37.36 -14.18
CA THR A 110 10.03 -36.48 -14.97
C THR A 110 10.80 -35.48 -14.08
N ALA A 111 12.07 -35.26 -14.38
CA ALA A 111 12.91 -34.28 -13.69
C ALA A 111 12.28 -32.85 -13.76
N VAL A 112 12.64 -32.00 -12.78
CA VAL A 112 12.19 -30.61 -12.76
C VAL A 112 12.79 -29.88 -13.97
N PRO A 113 11.98 -29.19 -14.80
CA PRO A 113 12.49 -28.38 -15.91
C PRO A 113 13.46 -27.30 -15.43
N SER A 114 14.50 -27.03 -16.23
CA SER A 114 15.56 -26.08 -15.83
C SER A 114 15.06 -24.65 -15.62
N ASN A 115 14.07 -24.19 -16.40
CA ASN A 115 13.45 -22.88 -16.23
C ASN A 115 12.70 -22.78 -14.89
N ILE A 116 11.99 -23.83 -14.46
CA ILE A 116 11.31 -23.89 -13.15
C ILE A 116 12.33 -23.86 -12.01
N ALA A 117 13.41 -24.64 -12.14
CA ALA A 117 14.47 -24.64 -11.13
C ALA A 117 15.17 -23.27 -11.03
N SER A 118 15.45 -22.62 -12.18
CA SER A 118 16.01 -21.27 -12.22
C SER A 118 15.09 -20.23 -11.61
N TYR A 119 13.79 -20.30 -11.89
CA TYR A 119 12.80 -19.41 -11.28
C TYR A 119 12.77 -19.55 -9.76
N ALA A 120 12.68 -20.78 -9.24
CA ALA A 120 12.69 -21.01 -7.80
C ALA A 120 13.97 -20.47 -7.15
N THR A 121 15.13 -20.69 -7.78
CA THR A 121 16.41 -20.17 -7.30
C THR A 121 16.42 -18.64 -7.25
N ALA A 122 15.88 -17.97 -8.27
CA ALA A 122 15.78 -16.52 -8.32
C ALA A 122 14.85 -15.97 -7.23
N VAL A 123 13.69 -16.61 -7.01
CA VAL A 123 12.75 -16.24 -5.92
C VAL A 123 13.44 -16.37 -4.55
N TYR A 124 14.14 -17.47 -4.29
CA TYR A 124 14.88 -17.65 -3.02
C TYR A 124 16.00 -16.63 -2.85
N SER A 125 16.76 -16.33 -3.89
CA SER A 125 17.85 -15.35 -3.85
C SER A 125 17.31 -13.95 -3.52
N GLU A 126 16.21 -13.54 -4.15
CA GLU A 126 15.58 -12.26 -3.89
C GLU A 126 14.94 -12.21 -2.49
N HIS A 127 14.38 -13.32 -2.02
CA HIS A 127 13.88 -13.45 -0.66
C HIS A 127 14.97 -13.21 0.40
N GLU A 128 16.14 -13.81 0.25
CA GLU A 128 17.26 -13.59 1.17
C GLU A 128 17.76 -12.14 1.12
N THR A 129 17.77 -11.52 -0.06
CA THR A 129 18.08 -10.10 -0.20
C THR A 129 17.09 -9.24 0.58
N LYS A 130 15.79 -9.48 0.42
CA LYS A 130 14.74 -8.73 1.16
C LYS A 130 14.82 -8.93 2.67
N LYS A 131 15.09 -10.14 3.13
CA LYS A 131 15.31 -10.39 4.57
C LYS A 131 16.46 -9.55 5.12
N THR A 132 17.55 -9.45 4.36
CA THR A 132 18.71 -8.63 4.73
C THR A 132 18.38 -7.14 4.73
N GLU A 133 17.67 -6.65 3.71
CA GLU A 133 17.21 -5.27 3.64
C GLU A 133 16.31 -4.92 4.82
N ILE A 134 15.30 -5.74 5.11
CA ILE A 134 14.36 -5.52 6.22
C ILE A 134 15.09 -5.55 7.56
N ALA A 135 16.04 -6.46 7.76
CA ALA A 135 16.85 -6.51 8.97
C ALA A 135 17.67 -5.22 9.18
N GLY A 136 18.13 -4.59 8.10
CA GLY A 136 18.89 -3.33 8.11
C GLY A 136 18.06 -2.07 8.39
N LEU A 137 16.72 -2.15 8.44
CA LEU A 137 15.83 -1.01 8.72
C LEU A 137 15.83 -0.67 10.21
N ASN A 138 16.81 0.11 10.65
CA ASN A 138 17.08 0.39 12.07
C ASN A 138 16.40 1.67 12.59
N THR A 139 15.59 2.36 11.79
CA THR A 139 14.78 3.51 12.18
C THR A 139 13.40 3.46 11.55
N LEU A 140 12.42 4.10 12.22
CA LEU A 140 11.06 4.20 11.66
C LEU A 140 11.05 4.93 10.32
N ALA A 141 11.87 5.97 10.17
CA ALA A 141 11.98 6.72 8.91
C ALA A 141 12.41 5.80 7.74
N LYS A 142 13.38 4.91 7.95
CA LYS A 142 13.81 3.94 6.94
C LYS A 142 12.73 2.92 6.61
N ILE A 143 11.92 2.49 7.59
CA ILE A 143 10.78 1.60 7.34
C ILE A 143 9.76 2.30 6.44
N ILE A 144 9.39 3.55 6.78
CA ILE A 144 8.44 4.35 5.99
C ILE A 144 8.98 4.57 4.58
N GLU A 145 10.27 4.92 4.45
CA GLU A 145 10.92 5.11 3.14
C GLU A 145 10.92 3.81 2.31
N TYR A 146 11.23 2.67 2.93
CA TYR A 146 11.24 1.38 2.26
C TYR A 146 9.85 1.00 1.71
N GLU A 147 8.79 1.16 2.52
CA GLU A 147 7.42 0.87 2.10
C GLU A 147 6.86 1.91 1.10
N ALA A 148 7.43 3.13 1.07
CA ALA A 148 7.04 4.18 0.13
C ALA A 148 7.80 4.14 -1.20
N ARG A 149 8.77 3.22 -1.37
CA ARG A 149 9.56 3.14 -2.62
C ARG A 149 8.65 2.98 -3.82
N ALA A 150 8.94 3.77 -4.84
CA ALA A 150 8.33 3.63 -6.15
C ALA A 150 9.20 2.71 -7.01
N TYR A 151 8.57 1.76 -7.65
CA TYR A 151 9.18 0.93 -8.68
C TYR A 151 8.89 1.53 -10.05
N THR A 152 9.90 1.54 -10.89
CA THR A 152 9.76 1.99 -12.28
C THR A 152 9.71 0.76 -13.18
N GLU A 153 8.57 0.50 -13.76
CA GLU A 153 8.35 -0.59 -14.71
C GLU A 153 8.36 -0.05 -16.13
N THR A 154 9.14 -0.69 -16.99
CA THR A 154 9.06 -0.44 -18.43
C THR A 154 8.07 -1.43 -19.03
N GLN A 155 6.92 -0.92 -19.45
CA GLN A 155 5.92 -1.73 -20.13
C GLN A 155 6.03 -1.54 -21.65
N LYS A 156 5.81 -2.63 -22.40
CA LYS A 156 5.64 -2.56 -23.85
C LYS A 156 4.21 -2.16 -24.16
N GLU A 157 4.05 -1.20 -25.07
CA GLU A 157 2.72 -0.81 -25.54
C GLU A 157 2.07 -1.97 -26.28
N ARG A 158 0.85 -2.29 -25.86
CA ARG A 158 0.03 -3.32 -26.51
C ARG A 158 -1.01 -2.63 -27.36
N THR A 159 -0.85 -2.69 -28.66
CA THR A 159 -1.85 -2.17 -29.61
C THR A 159 -2.82 -3.27 -30.02
N LEU A 160 -4.07 -2.89 -30.26
CA LEU A 160 -5.08 -3.77 -30.85
C LEU A 160 -5.00 -3.70 -32.38
N ASN A 161 -5.25 -4.83 -33.05
CA ASN A 161 -5.56 -4.87 -34.48
C ASN A 161 -6.95 -4.29 -34.71
N ASP A 162 -7.27 -3.96 -35.96
CA ASP A 162 -8.59 -3.40 -36.34
C ASP A 162 -9.75 -4.37 -36.07
N ASP A 163 -9.46 -5.68 -35.91
CA ASP A 163 -10.41 -6.73 -35.54
C ASP A 163 -10.57 -6.91 -34.00
N GLY A 164 -9.88 -6.10 -33.21
CA GLY A 164 -9.89 -6.18 -31.75
C GLY A 164 -8.96 -7.25 -31.16
N SER A 165 -8.25 -8.02 -31.98
CA SER A 165 -7.21 -8.93 -31.52
C SER A 165 -5.94 -8.16 -31.08
N PHE A 166 -5.12 -8.77 -30.23
CA PHE A 166 -3.89 -8.12 -29.77
C PHE A 166 -2.78 -8.24 -30.83
N LYS A 167 -2.21 -7.09 -31.24
CA LYS A 167 -0.96 -7.06 -32.02
C LYS A 167 0.19 -7.64 -31.19
N GLU A 168 1.17 -8.22 -31.88
CA GLU A 168 2.43 -8.53 -31.26
C GLU A 168 3.07 -7.28 -30.64
N TYR A 169 3.77 -7.47 -29.52
CA TYR A 169 4.45 -6.37 -28.84
C TYR A 169 5.43 -5.68 -29.76
N HIS A 170 5.22 -4.41 -30.07
CA HIS A 170 6.22 -3.61 -30.74
C HIS A 170 7.41 -3.40 -29.78
N ALA A 171 8.58 -3.93 -30.18
CA ALA A 171 9.82 -3.80 -29.42
C ALA A 171 10.27 -2.33 -29.21
N SER A 172 9.73 -1.39 -29.99
CA SER A 172 10.11 0.02 -30.00
C SER A 172 9.19 0.93 -29.15
N ASN A 173 7.97 0.51 -28.81
CA ASN A 173 7.05 1.34 -28.01
C ASN A 173 7.07 0.86 -26.56
N THR A 174 8.04 1.37 -25.81
CA THR A 174 8.12 1.17 -24.37
C THR A 174 7.78 2.47 -23.66
N TYR A 175 6.96 2.40 -22.64
CA TYR A 175 6.71 3.51 -21.72
C TYR A 175 7.04 3.11 -20.30
N THR A 176 7.50 4.07 -19.52
CA THR A 176 7.94 3.86 -18.15
C THR A 176 6.86 4.34 -17.19
N ILE A 177 6.37 3.46 -16.34
CA ILE A 177 5.38 3.79 -15.31
C ILE A 177 6.05 3.71 -13.94
N ALA A 178 5.95 4.78 -13.15
CA ALA A 178 6.28 4.72 -11.75
C ALA A 178 5.08 4.14 -10.98
N ARG A 179 5.25 2.97 -10.39
CA ARG A 179 4.24 2.35 -9.53
C ARG A 179 4.69 2.36 -8.09
N LYS A 180 3.82 2.78 -7.19
CA LYS A 180 4.02 2.47 -5.77
C LYS A 180 3.72 1.00 -5.56
N VAL A 181 4.69 0.27 -5.07
CA VAL A 181 4.57 -1.15 -4.76
C VAL A 181 4.91 -1.39 -3.31
N ASP A 182 4.28 -2.37 -2.71
CA ASP A 182 4.73 -2.88 -1.41
C ASP A 182 6.05 -3.64 -1.63
N MET A 183 7.16 -3.06 -1.18
CA MET A 183 8.49 -3.65 -1.35
C MET A 183 8.63 -5.02 -0.68
N CYS A 184 7.77 -5.34 0.30
CA CYS A 184 7.76 -6.67 0.92
C CYS A 184 7.27 -7.75 -0.04
N THR A 185 6.39 -7.39 -0.99
CA THR A 185 5.77 -8.31 -1.94
C THR A 185 6.20 -8.07 -3.39
N TYR A 186 7.01 -7.06 -3.64
CA TYR A 186 7.58 -6.83 -4.96
C TYR A 186 8.76 -7.77 -5.20
N PHE A 187 8.66 -8.61 -6.23
CA PHE A 187 9.73 -9.46 -6.73
C PHE A 187 9.97 -9.14 -8.20
N SER A 188 11.23 -8.99 -8.57
CA SER A 188 11.63 -8.69 -9.96
C SER A 188 11.42 -9.88 -10.89
N VAL A 189 11.33 -11.08 -10.32
CA VAL A 189 11.09 -12.31 -11.05
C VAL A 189 9.64 -12.34 -11.51
N ASN A 190 9.44 -12.32 -12.83
CA ASN A 190 8.11 -12.25 -13.42
C ASN A 190 7.46 -13.66 -13.47
N PRO A 191 6.40 -13.92 -12.68
CA PRO A 191 5.71 -15.20 -12.72
C PRO A 191 5.06 -15.50 -14.09
N ASN A 192 4.76 -14.47 -14.90
CA ASN A 192 4.16 -14.66 -16.22
C ASN A 192 5.14 -15.24 -17.25
N GLU A 193 6.46 -15.10 -17.06
CA GLU A 193 7.45 -15.75 -17.90
C GLU A 193 7.48 -17.27 -17.67
N VAL A 194 7.15 -17.67 -16.44
CA VAL A 194 7.01 -19.10 -16.09
C VAL A 194 5.68 -19.64 -16.59
N ASP A 195 4.58 -18.88 -16.48
CA ASP A 195 3.27 -19.29 -16.97
C ASP A 195 3.26 -19.44 -18.51
N ALA A 196 3.98 -18.59 -19.24
CA ALA A 196 4.15 -18.73 -20.70
C ALA A 196 4.88 -20.03 -21.07
N GLY A 197 5.87 -20.45 -20.24
CA GLY A 197 6.56 -21.75 -20.40
C GLY A 197 5.70 -22.94 -19.96
N LEU A 198 4.82 -22.76 -18.97
CA LEU A 198 3.91 -23.80 -18.48
C LEU A 198 2.79 -24.13 -19.48
N VAL A 199 2.25 -23.13 -20.16
CA VAL A 199 1.22 -23.32 -21.19
C VAL A 199 1.76 -24.11 -22.38
N SER A 200 3.05 -23.95 -22.71
CA SER A 200 3.72 -24.74 -23.75
C SER A 200 3.92 -26.21 -23.39
N LEU A 201 3.94 -26.54 -22.08
CA LEU A 201 4.16 -27.92 -21.59
C LEU A 201 2.85 -28.73 -21.39
N THR A 202 1.69 -28.07 -21.48
CA THR A 202 0.39 -28.75 -21.39
C THR A 202 -0.24 -29.09 -22.77
N ALA A 203 0.49 -28.78 -23.86
CA ALA A 203 0.04 -29.03 -25.24
C ALA A 203 0.64 -30.31 -25.89
N ASP A 204 1.36 -31.16 -25.11
CA ASP A 204 1.84 -32.49 -25.53
C ASP A 204 1.12 -33.63 -24.80
#